data_b90a38e5901c38abb3fb195cb2f3d439
#
_entry.id   b90a38e5901c38abb3fb195cb2f3d439
#
_cell.length_a   1.000
_cell.length_b   1.000
_cell.length_c   1.000
_cell.angle_alpha   90.00
_cell.angle_beta   90.00
_cell.angle_gamma   90.00
#
_symmetry.space_group_name_H-M   'P 1'
#
loop_
_entity.id
_entity.type
_entity.pdbx_description
1 polymer ?
#
loop_
_entity_poly.entity_id
_entity_poly.type
_entity_poly.pdbx_seq_one_letter_code
_entity_poly.pdbx_strand_id
1 'polypeptide(L)'
;MIIKSKSILKDNENGLYLVSTPIGNLKDITFRAIEVLKKSSYILCEDTRVSKNLLDKYDIKSKLISNHKFNETKNLSKIIELLKSDEIVSLISDAGTPSISDPGAILVNECINKNIKIIPIPGPSAVSTAVSISG
;
A
#
# COMPACT_ATOMS: atom_id res chain seq x y z
N MET A 1 20.65 9.42 1.04
CA MET A 1 19.75 9.54 2.23
C MET A 1 19.94 8.33 3.10
N ILE A 2 20.55 8.49 4.25
CA ILE A 2 20.71 7.39 5.22
C ILE A 2 19.52 7.46 6.15
N ILE A 3 18.58 6.52 5.99
CA ILE A 3 17.53 6.32 6.96
C ILE A 3 18.19 5.69 8.18
N LYS A 4 18.42 6.46 9.25
CA LYS A 4 18.83 5.90 10.53
C LYS A 4 17.63 5.10 11.08
N SER A 5 17.54 3.84 10.69
CA SER A 5 16.56 2.93 11.27
C SER A 5 17.05 2.53 12.67
N LYS A 6 16.52 3.18 13.68
CA LYS A 6 16.59 2.69 15.07
C LYS A 6 15.40 1.83 15.47
N SER A 7 14.59 1.39 14.54
CA SER A 7 13.57 0.37 14.81
C SER A 7 13.46 -0.53 13.59
N ILE A 8 13.74 -1.80 13.78
CA ILE A 8 13.19 -2.83 12.93
C ILE A 8 11.67 -2.67 13.08
N LEU A 9 11.02 -2.07 12.10
CA LEU A 9 9.57 -1.91 12.07
C LEU A 9 8.99 -3.32 12.18
N LYS A 10 8.36 -3.61 13.30
CA LYS A 10 7.63 -4.88 13.46
C LYS A 10 6.44 -4.83 12.51
N ASP A 11 6.36 -5.76 11.57
CA ASP A 11 5.28 -5.85 10.57
C ASP A 11 3.89 -6.18 11.18
N ASN A 12 3.69 -5.88 12.45
CA ASN A 12 2.46 -6.09 13.21
C ASN A 12 1.97 -4.81 13.90
N GLU A 13 2.53 -3.66 13.55
CA GLU A 13 2.09 -2.40 14.13
C GLU A 13 0.93 -1.83 13.33
N ASN A 14 -0.05 -1.26 14.03
CA ASN A 14 -1.18 -0.57 13.42
C ASN A 14 -0.70 0.63 12.59
N GLY A 15 -1.37 0.90 11.51
CA GLY A 15 -1.03 2.03 10.65
C GLY A 15 -1.33 1.79 9.17
N LEU A 16 -0.90 2.75 8.37
CA LEU A 16 -1.01 2.70 6.91
C LEU A 16 0.24 2.08 6.30
N TYR A 17 0.07 0.98 5.59
CA TYR A 17 1.12 0.30 4.85
C TYR A 17 1.04 0.65 3.37
N LEU A 18 2.11 1.21 2.81
CA LEU A 18 2.24 1.45 1.38
C LEU A 18 2.93 0.25 0.75
N VAL A 19 2.17 -0.59 0.08
CA VAL A 19 2.65 -1.90 -0.40
C VAL A 19 2.86 -1.89 -1.90
N SER A 20 4.11 -2.10 -2.33
CA SER A 20 4.44 -2.23 -3.75
C SER A 20 3.95 -3.57 -4.32
N THR A 21 3.32 -3.51 -5.48
CA THR A 21 2.74 -4.65 -6.21
C THR A 21 3.44 -4.89 -7.55
N PRO A 22 3.27 -6.07 -8.16
CA PRO A 22 3.91 -6.39 -9.45
C PRO A 22 3.58 -5.40 -10.56
N ILE A 23 4.53 -5.22 -11.49
CA ILE A 23 4.42 -4.31 -12.64
C ILE A 23 4.24 -5.04 -13.98
N GLY A 24 3.77 -6.28 -13.97
CA GLY A 24 3.53 -7.09 -15.17
C GLY A 24 3.65 -8.59 -14.94
N ASN A 25 4.40 -9.02 -13.94
CA ASN A 25 4.51 -10.41 -13.57
C ASN A 25 4.09 -10.60 -12.10
N LEU A 26 3.03 -11.35 -11.86
CA LEU A 26 2.49 -11.57 -10.52
C LEU A 26 3.48 -12.21 -9.52
N LYS A 27 4.57 -12.81 -10.03
CA LYS A 27 5.65 -13.37 -9.19
C LYS A 27 6.57 -12.29 -8.59
N ASP A 28 6.57 -11.09 -9.15
CA ASP A 28 7.40 -9.97 -8.69
C ASP A 28 6.76 -9.26 -7.48
N ILE A 29 6.40 -10.03 -6.49
CA ILE A 29 5.92 -9.53 -5.20
C ILE A 29 6.83 -10.04 -4.10
N THR A 30 7.10 -9.21 -3.11
CA THR A 30 7.95 -9.63 -1.99
C THR A 30 7.18 -10.49 -1.00
N PHE A 31 7.88 -11.43 -0.32
CA PHE A 31 7.28 -12.21 0.77
C PHE A 31 6.66 -11.33 1.85
N ARG A 32 7.35 -10.24 2.22
CA ARG A 32 6.87 -9.28 3.20
C ARG A 32 5.59 -8.59 2.76
N ALA A 33 5.45 -8.25 1.47
CA ALA A 33 4.22 -7.70 0.92
C ALA A 33 3.04 -8.66 1.08
N ILE A 34 3.23 -9.93 0.76
CA ILE A 34 2.20 -10.97 0.92
C ILE A 34 1.79 -11.10 2.39
N GLU A 35 2.76 -11.14 3.31
CA GLU A 35 2.49 -11.25 4.75
C GLU A 35 1.68 -10.06 5.28
N VAL A 36 2.07 -8.84 4.90
CA VAL A 36 1.38 -7.61 5.32
C VAL A 36 -0.03 -7.57 4.76
N LEU A 37 -0.21 -7.87 3.46
CA LEU A 37 -1.53 -7.89 2.84
C LEU A 37 -2.45 -8.92 3.48
N LYS A 38 -1.94 -10.10 3.88
CA LYS A 38 -2.73 -11.12 4.61
C LYS A 38 -3.15 -10.67 6.00
N LYS A 39 -2.34 -9.86 6.68
CA LYS A 39 -2.63 -9.32 8.01
C LYS A 39 -3.50 -8.07 7.99
N SER A 40 -3.62 -7.41 6.84
CA SER A 40 -4.40 -6.19 6.71
C SER A 40 -5.90 -6.48 6.89
N SER A 41 -6.54 -5.68 7.73
CA SER A 41 -8.00 -5.70 7.86
C SER A 41 -8.66 -5.17 6.60
N TYR A 42 -8.04 -4.16 6.00
CA TYR A 42 -8.51 -3.51 4.79
C TYR A 42 -7.36 -3.26 3.81
N ILE A 43 -7.64 -3.44 2.52
CA ILE A 43 -6.74 -3.09 1.43
C ILE A 43 -7.42 -2.04 0.56
N LEU A 44 -6.82 -0.85 0.50
CA LEU A 44 -7.22 0.22 -0.39
C LEU A 44 -6.59 -0.03 -1.75
N CYS A 45 -7.38 0.00 -2.80
CA CYS A 45 -6.92 -0.23 -4.17
C CYS A 45 -7.67 0.65 -5.17
N GLU A 46 -7.04 0.95 -6.29
CA GLU A 46 -7.63 1.79 -7.32
C GLU A 46 -8.75 1.06 -8.06
N ASP A 47 -8.45 -0.07 -8.70
CA ASP A 47 -9.44 -0.95 -9.32
C ASP A 47 -9.48 -2.30 -8.58
N THR A 48 -10.60 -2.57 -7.93
CA THR A 48 -10.81 -3.81 -7.16
C THR A 48 -10.75 -5.07 -8.02
N ARG A 49 -11.07 -4.98 -9.32
CA ARG A 49 -11.01 -6.12 -10.25
C ARG A 49 -9.56 -6.50 -10.57
N VAL A 50 -8.71 -5.50 -10.80
CA VAL A 50 -7.27 -5.70 -11.05
C VAL A 50 -6.61 -6.29 -9.79
N SER A 51 -6.85 -5.67 -8.65
CA SER A 51 -6.29 -6.10 -7.38
C SER A 51 -6.72 -7.50 -6.99
N LYS A 52 -7.97 -7.88 -7.27
CA LYS A 52 -8.50 -9.20 -6.96
C LYS A 52 -7.67 -10.33 -7.59
N ASN A 53 -7.20 -10.18 -8.82
CA ASN A 53 -6.36 -11.18 -9.48
C ASN A 53 -5.07 -11.48 -8.69
N LEU A 54 -4.42 -10.44 -8.17
CA LEU A 54 -3.24 -10.57 -7.33
C LEU A 54 -3.58 -11.24 -5.99
N LEU A 55 -4.64 -10.76 -5.34
CA LEU A 55 -5.02 -11.23 -4.01
C LEU A 55 -5.49 -12.68 -4.03
N ASP A 56 -6.25 -13.08 -5.03
CA ASP A 56 -6.70 -14.47 -5.21
C ASP A 56 -5.51 -15.41 -5.45
N LYS A 57 -4.51 -14.99 -6.25
CA LYS A 57 -3.31 -15.79 -6.50
C LYS A 57 -2.55 -16.14 -5.23
N TYR A 58 -2.51 -15.24 -4.25
CA TYR A 58 -1.77 -15.42 -2.99
C TYR A 58 -2.66 -15.74 -1.80
N ASP A 59 -3.93 -16.07 -2.05
CA ASP A 59 -4.92 -16.41 -1.02
C ASP A 59 -5.05 -15.34 0.08
N ILE A 60 -5.13 -14.08 -0.35
CA ILE A 60 -5.33 -12.92 0.52
C ILE A 60 -6.82 -12.61 0.61
N LYS A 61 -7.39 -12.68 1.82
CA LYS A 61 -8.84 -12.56 2.08
C LYS A 61 -9.26 -11.22 2.70
N SER A 62 -8.36 -10.25 2.74
CA SER A 62 -8.61 -8.93 3.32
C SER A 62 -9.74 -8.19 2.59
N LYS A 63 -10.45 -7.33 3.31
CA LYS A 63 -11.54 -6.54 2.72
C LYS A 63 -11.00 -5.46 1.81
N LEU A 64 -11.54 -5.36 0.59
CA LEU A 64 -11.16 -4.34 -0.37
C LEU A 64 -12.01 -3.07 -0.20
N ILE A 65 -11.35 -1.93 -0.28
CA ILE A 65 -11.99 -0.61 -0.37
C ILE A 65 -11.44 0.05 -1.64
N SER A 66 -12.34 0.39 -2.57
CA SER A 66 -11.95 1.18 -3.74
C SER A 66 -11.57 2.59 -3.31
N ASN A 67 -10.36 3.01 -3.68
CA ASN A 67 -9.80 4.33 -3.38
C ASN A 67 -9.07 4.85 -4.61
N HIS A 68 -9.76 5.61 -5.42
CA HIS A 68 -9.28 6.17 -6.68
C HIS A 68 -9.44 7.69 -6.69
N LYS A 69 -8.87 8.36 -7.66
CA LYS A 69 -8.84 9.81 -7.81
C LYS A 69 -10.21 10.50 -7.59
N PHE A 70 -11.30 9.85 -7.96
CA PHE A 70 -12.64 10.46 -7.86
C PHE A 70 -13.35 10.25 -6.53
N ASN A 71 -12.88 9.30 -5.69
CA ASN A 71 -13.51 9.00 -4.40
C ASN A 71 -12.56 9.15 -3.20
N GLU A 72 -11.28 9.42 -3.42
CA GLU A 72 -10.25 9.51 -2.37
C GLU A 72 -10.64 10.50 -1.28
N THR A 73 -11.07 11.71 -1.65
CA THR A 73 -11.49 12.74 -0.68
C THR A 73 -12.73 12.30 0.10
N LYS A 74 -13.70 11.66 -0.56
CA LYS A 74 -14.92 11.18 0.09
C LYS A 74 -14.64 10.08 1.10
N ASN A 75 -13.70 9.19 0.79
CA ASN A 75 -13.34 8.05 1.65
C ASN A 75 -12.41 8.44 2.80
N LEU A 76 -11.75 9.59 2.73
CA LEU A 76 -10.67 9.99 3.63
C LEU A 76 -11.04 9.87 5.11
N SER A 77 -12.16 10.47 5.52
CA SER A 77 -12.61 10.44 6.93
C SER A 77 -12.80 9.02 7.44
N LYS A 78 -13.46 8.17 6.65
CA LYS A 78 -13.70 6.77 6.99
C LYS A 78 -12.38 5.99 7.15
N ILE A 79 -11.43 6.18 6.24
CA ILE A 79 -10.14 5.48 6.30
C ILE A 79 -9.34 5.95 7.52
N ILE A 80 -9.35 7.24 7.82
CA ILE A 80 -8.69 7.78 9.01
C ILE A 80 -9.31 7.22 10.30
N GLU A 81 -10.63 7.04 10.36
CA GLU A 81 -11.29 6.41 11.51
C GLU A 81 -10.83 4.95 11.68
N LEU A 82 -10.73 4.17 10.61
CA LEU A 82 -10.21 2.81 10.65
C LEU A 82 -8.77 2.78 11.20
N LEU A 83 -7.91 3.66 10.71
CA LEU A 83 -6.52 3.77 11.15
C LEU A 83 -6.39 4.17 12.63
N LYS A 84 -7.33 4.97 13.14
CA LYS A 84 -7.39 5.34 14.56
C LYS A 84 -7.95 4.23 15.46
N SER A 85 -8.63 3.26 14.88
CA SER A 85 -9.19 2.09 15.58
C SER A 85 -8.20 0.92 15.67
N ASP A 86 -6.92 1.20 15.58
CA ASP A 86 -5.82 0.22 15.65
C ASP A 86 -5.85 -0.85 14.54
N GLU A 87 -6.46 -0.52 13.40
CA GLU A 87 -6.49 -1.42 12.24
C GLU A 87 -5.21 -1.34 11.41
N ILE A 88 -4.87 -2.45 10.78
CA ILE A 88 -3.84 -2.50 9.74
C ILE A 88 -4.52 -2.25 8.41
N VAL A 89 -4.17 -1.14 7.76
CA VAL A 89 -4.70 -0.76 6.46
C VAL A 89 -3.56 -0.70 5.45
N SER A 90 -3.67 -1.44 4.36
CA SER A 90 -2.71 -1.38 3.26
C SER A 90 -3.25 -0.56 2.10
N LEU A 91 -2.39 0.21 1.48
CA LEU A 91 -2.65 0.89 0.21
C LEU A 91 -1.80 0.26 -0.88
N ILE A 92 -2.44 -0.18 -1.95
CA ILE A 92 -1.80 -0.66 -3.18
C ILE A 92 -2.28 0.14 -4.37
N SER A 93 -1.47 0.20 -5.41
CA SER A 93 -1.86 0.66 -6.74
C SER A 93 -2.10 -0.53 -7.67
N ASP A 94 -2.60 -0.28 -8.87
CA ASP A 94 -2.81 -1.33 -9.87
C ASP A 94 -1.48 -1.98 -10.30
N ALA A 95 -0.38 -1.23 -10.25
CA ALA A 95 0.96 -1.75 -10.52
C ALA A 95 2.03 -0.89 -9.83
N GLY A 96 3.02 -1.53 -9.21
CA GLY A 96 4.20 -0.88 -8.64
C GLY A 96 3.97 -0.26 -7.26
N THR A 97 4.70 0.81 -6.99
CA THR A 97 4.71 1.51 -5.69
C THR A 97 3.63 2.59 -5.65
N PRO A 98 2.68 2.52 -4.70
CA PRO A 98 1.58 3.47 -4.61
C PRO A 98 2.05 4.88 -4.22
N SER A 99 1.20 5.89 -4.45
CA SER A 99 1.40 7.30 -4.05
C SER A 99 2.57 8.03 -4.75
N ILE A 100 3.12 7.49 -5.83
CA ILE A 100 4.11 8.20 -6.66
C ILE A 100 3.40 9.04 -7.73
N SER A 101 2.59 8.40 -8.57
CA SER A 101 1.73 9.04 -9.57
C SER A 101 0.26 8.68 -9.39
N ASP A 102 0.00 7.70 -8.54
CA ASP A 102 -1.29 7.10 -8.26
C ASP A 102 -2.01 7.81 -7.10
N PRO A 103 -3.30 7.51 -6.89
CA PRO A 103 -4.03 7.96 -5.71
C PRO A 103 -3.34 7.53 -4.41
N GLY A 104 -3.48 8.35 -3.37
CA GLY A 104 -2.92 8.06 -2.05
C GLY A 104 -2.17 9.23 -1.41
N ALA A 105 -1.77 10.22 -2.19
CA ALA A 105 -1.04 11.39 -1.67
C ALA A 105 -1.86 12.17 -0.64
N ILE A 106 -3.17 12.31 -0.85
CA ILE A 106 -4.08 12.98 0.09
C ILE A 106 -4.14 12.21 1.41
N LEU A 107 -4.31 10.89 1.33
CA LEU A 107 -4.33 10.02 2.51
C LEU A 107 -3.00 10.03 3.26
N VAL A 108 -1.89 9.94 2.56
CA VAL A 108 -0.53 10.01 3.16
C VAL A 108 -0.33 11.33 3.90
N ASN A 109 -0.67 12.46 3.28
CA ASN A 109 -0.57 13.77 3.92
C ASN A 109 -1.45 13.88 5.16
N GLU A 110 -2.69 13.37 5.11
CA GLU A 110 -3.58 13.39 6.26
C GLU A 110 -3.08 12.49 7.40
N CYS A 111 -2.49 11.34 7.08
CA CYS A 111 -1.84 10.47 8.07
C CYS A 111 -0.68 11.19 8.76
N ILE A 112 0.15 11.91 8.00
CA ILE A 112 1.25 12.72 8.54
C ILE A 112 0.70 13.78 9.50
N ASN A 113 -0.32 14.54 9.08
CA ASN A 113 -0.93 15.60 9.88
C ASN A 113 -1.54 15.08 11.19
N LYS A 114 -1.99 13.83 11.20
CA LYS A 114 -2.62 13.19 12.37
C LYS A 114 -1.68 12.28 13.16
N ASN A 115 -0.38 12.29 12.84
CA ASN A 115 0.63 11.43 13.46
C ASN A 115 0.27 9.93 13.39
N ILE A 116 -0.41 9.51 12.33
CA ILE A 116 -0.67 8.10 12.04
C ILE A 116 0.58 7.51 11.39
N LYS A 117 1.00 6.34 11.87
CA LYS A 117 2.19 5.66 11.37
C LYS A 117 2.01 5.25 9.91
N ILE A 118 3.02 5.52 9.09
CA ILE A 118 3.09 5.11 7.68
C ILE A 118 4.30 4.21 7.50
N ILE A 119 4.08 3.00 6.99
CA ILE A 119 5.10 1.96 6.85
C ILE A 119 5.25 1.60 5.38
N PRO A 120 6.39 1.89 4.74
CA PRO A 120 6.63 1.45 3.37
C PRO A 120 7.01 -0.03 3.32
N ILE A 121 6.43 -0.74 2.38
CA ILE A 121 6.83 -2.11 2.00
C ILE A 121 7.45 -2.05 0.60
N PRO A 122 8.77 -1.91 0.49
CA PRO A 122 9.47 -1.78 -0.78
C PRO A 122 9.23 -2.98 -1.70
N GLY A 123 9.27 -2.71 -2.99
CA GLY A 123 9.08 -3.75 -3.99
C GLY A 123 9.17 -3.20 -5.40
N PRO A 124 8.46 -3.78 -6.37
CA PRO A 124 8.51 -3.37 -7.77
C PRO A 124 8.20 -1.90 -7.98
N SER A 125 8.96 -1.27 -8.87
CA SER A 125 8.79 0.12 -9.29
C SER A 125 9.15 0.24 -10.77
N ALA A 126 8.22 0.69 -11.59
CA ALA A 126 8.44 0.90 -13.01
C ALA A 126 9.54 1.95 -13.26
N VAL A 127 9.57 3.01 -12.46
CA VAL A 127 10.57 4.08 -12.55
C VAL A 127 11.99 3.52 -12.34
N SER A 128 12.22 2.83 -11.22
CA SER A 128 13.54 2.27 -10.91
C SER A 128 13.94 1.20 -11.94
N THR A 129 13.00 0.37 -12.38
CA THR A 129 13.26 -0.67 -13.38
C THR A 129 13.64 -0.06 -14.73
N ALA A 130 12.90 0.95 -15.20
CA ALA A 130 13.21 1.64 -16.45
C ALA A 130 14.57 2.33 -16.39
N VAL A 131 14.89 3.01 -15.31
CA VAL A 131 16.20 3.67 -15.13
C VAL A 131 17.33 2.64 -15.14
N SER A 132 17.15 1.49 -14.51
CA SER A 132 18.20 0.45 -14.43
C SER A 132 18.61 -0.14 -15.78
N ILE A 133 17.74 -0.11 -16.79
CA ILE A 133 17.97 -0.65 -18.13
C ILE A 133 18.17 0.42 -19.21
N SER A 134 18.15 1.69 -18.83
CA SER A 134 18.24 2.80 -19.80
C SER A 134 19.67 3.16 -20.21
N GLY A 135 20.68 2.65 -19.51
CA GLY A 135 22.09 3.00 -19.74
C GLY A 135 22.39 4.41 -19.30
#